data_5d65565e268350301c4ee445490f6f0c
#
_entry.id   5d65565e268350301c4ee445490f6f0c
#
_cell.length_a   1.000
_cell.length_b   1.000
_cell.length_c   1.000
_cell.angle_alpha   90.00
_cell.angle_beta   90.00
_cell.angle_gamma   90.00
#
_symmetry.space_group_name_H-M   'P 1'
#
loop_
_entity.id
_entity.type
_entity.pdbx_description
1 polymer ?
#
loop_
_entity_poly.entity_id
_entity_poly.type
_entity_poly.pdbx_seq_one_letter_code
_entity_poly.pdbx_strand_id
1 'polypeptide(L)'
;MQTILKIDPTDNLIVALQDLRKEQRVHWNDEAYVLRSDVKAKHKFATEDIAPGDIVSLYGVPVGKATRPITRGEAITTENIKHYAAPVTLDDVAPYDWQQPDVSAWQKRTFKGIVREDGRVATANYWLVIPLVFLSLIHISEPTRLQLIS
;
A
#
# COMPACT_ATOMS: atom_id res chain seq x y z
N MET A 1 -17.23 -5.66 17.77
CA MET A 1 -16.76 -5.23 16.44
C MET A 1 -15.43 -4.53 16.62
N GLN A 2 -14.42 -4.86 15.85
CA GLN A 2 -13.08 -4.27 15.98
C GLN A 2 -13.13 -2.81 15.50
N THR A 3 -12.66 -1.87 16.31
CA THR A 3 -12.74 -0.43 16.03
C THR A 3 -11.41 0.17 15.57
N ILE A 4 -10.32 -0.56 15.81
CA ILE A 4 -8.95 -0.16 15.47
C ILE A 4 -8.19 -1.36 14.90
N LEU A 5 -7.10 -1.10 14.17
CA LEU A 5 -6.27 -2.12 13.54
C LEU A 5 -4.79 -1.71 13.56
N LYS A 6 -3.94 -2.59 14.08
CA LYS A 6 -2.48 -2.54 13.94
C LYS A 6 -2.07 -3.69 13.04
N ILE A 7 -1.33 -3.44 11.97
CA ILE A 7 -1.00 -4.44 10.95
C ILE A 7 0.35 -5.08 11.25
N ASP A 8 1.36 -4.27 11.51
CA ASP A 8 2.69 -4.76 11.86
C ASP A 8 2.97 -4.53 13.35
N PRO A 9 3.55 -5.51 14.06
CA PRO A 9 3.89 -5.35 15.48
C PRO A 9 4.86 -4.19 15.75
N THR A 10 5.72 -3.84 14.79
CA THR A 10 6.71 -2.77 14.90
C THR A 10 6.14 -1.37 14.66
N ASP A 11 4.88 -1.28 14.19
CA ASP A 11 4.23 0.01 13.97
C ASP A 11 4.09 0.79 15.29
N ASN A 12 4.39 2.08 15.27
CA ASN A 12 4.06 2.99 16.37
C ASN A 12 2.78 3.79 16.13
N LEU A 13 1.99 3.35 15.13
CA LEU A 13 0.67 3.86 14.80
C LEU A 13 -0.39 2.75 14.79
N ILE A 14 -1.62 3.14 15.10
CA ILE A 14 -2.83 2.30 14.92
C ILE A 14 -3.83 3.02 14.03
N VAL A 15 -4.49 2.27 13.15
CA VAL A 15 -5.52 2.77 12.23
C VAL A 15 -6.88 2.69 12.90
N ALA A 16 -7.65 3.78 12.85
CA ALA A 16 -9.05 3.80 13.25
C ALA A 16 -9.92 3.24 12.10
N LEU A 17 -10.74 2.24 12.39
CA LEU A 17 -11.66 1.65 11.42
C LEU A 17 -13.01 2.37 11.37
N GLN A 18 -13.29 3.18 12.38
CA GLN A 18 -14.46 4.04 12.49
C GLN A 18 -14.10 5.36 13.14
N ASP A 19 -15.02 6.33 13.16
CA ASP A 19 -14.82 7.58 13.88
C ASP A 19 -14.71 7.30 15.38
N LEU A 20 -13.64 7.80 16.00
CA LEU A 20 -13.35 7.69 17.43
C LEU A 20 -13.30 9.09 18.04
N ARG A 21 -13.74 9.21 19.28
CA ARG A 21 -13.82 10.49 19.99
C ARG A 21 -12.63 10.70 20.91
N LYS A 22 -12.31 11.94 21.17
CA LYS A 22 -11.40 12.34 22.23
C LYS A 22 -11.84 11.70 23.57
N GLU A 23 -10.88 11.27 24.37
CA GLU A 23 -11.07 10.59 25.67
C GLU A 23 -11.70 9.20 25.57
N GLN A 24 -12.07 8.75 24.38
CA GLN A 24 -12.51 7.37 24.18
C GLN A 24 -11.37 6.42 24.47
N ARG A 25 -11.70 5.34 25.23
CA ARG A 25 -10.78 4.23 25.48
C ARG A 25 -11.00 3.16 24.41
N VAL A 26 -9.94 2.76 23.74
CA VAL A 26 -9.93 1.68 22.77
C VAL A 26 -8.92 0.63 23.18
N HIS A 27 -9.12 -0.62 22.77
CA HIS A 27 -8.27 -1.75 23.14
C HIS A 27 -7.71 -2.43 21.90
N TRP A 28 -6.42 -2.80 21.98
CA TRP A 28 -5.76 -3.64 21.01
C TRP A 28 -4.91 -4.66 21.76
N ASN A 29 -5.26 -5.94 21.63
CA ASN A 29 -4.73 -7.01 22.46
C ASN A 29 -4.87 -6.67 23.95
N ASP A 30 -3.79 -6.78 24.71
CA ASP A 30 -3.77 -6.49 26.15
C ASP A 30 -3.55 -4.99 26.49
N GLU A 31 -3.44 -4.13 25.45
CA GLU A 31 -3.20 -2.71 25.65
C GLU A 31 -4.47 -1.87 25.51
N ALA A 32 -4.56 -0.83 26.35
CA ALA A 32 -5.59 0.18 26.29
C ALA A 32 -4.98 1.55 25.89
N TYR A 33 -5.66 2.24 25.00
CA TYR A 33 -5.31 3.59 24.56
C TYR A 33 -6.43 4.55 24.88
N VAL A 34 -6.07 5.70 25.46
CA VAL A 34 -7.01 6.81 25.68
C VAL A 34 -6.69 7.88 24.63
N LEU A 35 -7.65 8.19 23.78
CA LEU A 35 -7.44 9.13 22.67
C LEU A 35 -7.34 10.57 23.19
N ARG A 36 -6.38 11.33 22.70
CA ARG A 36 -6.12 12.73 23.04
C ARG A 36 -6.87 13.72 22.14
N SER A 37 -7.36 13.23 20.99
CA SER A 37 -8.12 14.01 20.02
C SER A 37 -9.13 13.11 19.32
N ASP A 38 -10.06 13.70 18.58
CA ASP A 38 -10.93 12.96 17.68
C ASP A 38 -10.07 12.32 16.56
N VAL A 39 -10.36 11.07 16.21
CA VAL A 39 -9.69 10.34 15.14
C VAL A 39 -10.74 9.83 14.17
N LYS A 40 -10.74 10.36 12.95
CA LYS A 40 -11.67 9.94 11.91
C LYS A 40 -11.34 8.53 11.40
N ALA A 41 -12.35 7.85 10.89
CA ALA A 41 -12.17 6.56 10.21
C ALA A 41 -11.05 6.64 9.16
N LYS A 42 -10.20 5.61 9.09
CA LYS A 42 -9.00 5.50 8.25
C LYS A 42 -7.83 6.41 8.64
N HIS A 43 -8.02 7.33 9.61
CA HIS A 43 -6.91 8.08 10.22
C HIS A 43 -6.21 7.22 11.27
N LYS A 44 -5.10 7.72 11.79
CA LYS A 44 -4.19 6.99 12.67
C LYS A 44 -3.96 7.79 13.95
N PHE A 45 -3.58 7.10 15.03
CA PHE A 45 -3.11 7.71 16.27
C PHE A 45 -1.86 7.00 16.78
N ALA A 46 -1.06 7.69 17.57
CA ALA A 46 0.20 7.19 18.11
C ALA A 46 -0.02 6.15 19.22
N THR A 47 0.75 5.06 19.21
CA THR A 47 0.73 4.01 20.25
C THR A 47 1.63 4.33 21.44
N GLU A 48 2.56 5.27 21.25
CA GLU A 48 3.57 5.69 22.22
C GLU A 48 3.83 7.18 22.06
N ASP A 49 4.60 7.77 22.98
CA ASP A 49 5.09 9.13 22.84
C ASP A 49 6.22 9.16 21.82
N ILE A 50 6.16 10.08 20.87
CA ILE A 50 7.12 10.21 19.75
C ILE A 50 7.77 11.58 19.84
N ALA A 51 9.11 11.61 19.92
CA ALA A 51 9.86 12.85 20.00
C ALA A 51 10.02 13.52 18.62
N PRO A 52 10.27 14.83 18.56
CA PRO A 52 10.54 15.53 17.31
C PRO A 52 11.74 14.90 16.58
N GLY A 53 11.60 14.61 15.30
CA GLY A 53 12.62 13.97 14.47
C GLY A 53 12.57 12.43 14.47
N ASP A 54 11.85 11.83 15.40
CA ASP A 54 11.69 10.36 15.46
C ASP A 54 10.88 9.84 14.28
N ILE A 55 11.17 8.60 13.92
CA ILE A 55 10.52 7.91 12.81
C ILE A 55 9.13 7.45 13.21
N VAL A 56 8.18 7.74 12.34
CA VAL A 56 6.82 7.24 12.41
C VAL A 56 6.67 6.09 11.43
N SER A 57 6.29 4.91 11.93
CA SER A 57 6.19 3.66 11.16
C SER A 57 4.75 3.18 11.06
N LEU A 58 4.39 2.72 9.88
CA LEU A 58 3.08 2.15 9.57
C LEU A 58 3.24 1.05 8.52
N TYR A 59 2.61 -0.11 8.74
CA TYR A 59 2.71 -1.29 7.86
C TYR A 59 4.14 -1.83 7.75
N GLY A 60 4.91 -1.73 8.84
CA GLY A 60 6.29 -2.18 8.92
C GLY A 60 7.29 -1.29 8.19
N VAL A 61 6.89 -0.11 7.71
CA VAL A 61 7.77 0.82 6.97
C VAL A 61 7.74 2.23 7.56
N PRO A 62 8.86 2.99 7.49
CA PRO A 62 8.88 4.40 7.81
C PRO A 62 7.98 5.20 6.86
N VAL A 63 7.04 5.98 7.41
CA VAL A 63 6.12 6.82 6.64
C VAL A 63 6.31 8.31 6.90
N GLY A 64 7.01 8.67 7.97
CA GLY A 64 7.22 10.07 8.31
C GLY A 64 8.21 10.24 9.46
N LYS A 65 8.50 11.51 9.75
CA LYS A 65 9.19 11.96 10.97
C LYS A 65 8.31 12.94 11.71
N ALA A 66 8.27 12.83 13.04
CA ALA A 66 7.55 13.78 13.88
C ALA A 66 8.16 15.17 13.74
N THR A 67 7.32 16.18 13.56
CA THR A 67 7.74 17.60 13.49
C THR A 67 7.72 18.29 14.86
N ARG A 68 6.96 17.71 15.81
CA ARG A 68 6.84 18.15 17.20
C ARG A 68 6.60 16.92 18.09
N PRO A 69 6.63 17.05 19.42
CA PRO A 69 6.23 15.97 20.30
C PRO A 69 4.81 15.50 20.00
N ILE A 70 4.62 14.19 19.88
CA ILE A 70 3.33 13.53 19.68
C ILE A 70 3.10 12.63 20.89
N THR A 71 1.98 12.79 21.54
CA THR A 71 1.65 12.01 22.75
C THR A 71 0.90 10.73 22.38
N ARG A 72 1.10 9.66 23.15
CA ARG A 72 0.32 8.42 23.02
C ARG A 72 -1.18 8.72 23.00
N GLY A 73 -1.87 8.21 21.97
CA GLY A 73 -3.30 8.44 21.74
C GLY A 73 -3.62 9.70 20.95
N GLU A 74 -2.62 10.47 20.52
CA GLU A 74 -2.82 11.65 19.69
C GLU A 74 -2.98 11.28 18.21
N ALA A 75 -3.91 11.96 17.51
CA ALA A 75 -4.11 11.75 16.08
C ALA A 75 -2.90 12.20 15.26
N ILE A 76 -2.58 11.44 14.24
CA ILE A 76 -1.54 11.77 13.27
C ILE A 76 -2.15 12.63 12.16
N THR A 77 -1.51 13.76 11.90
CA THR A 77 -1.93 14.75 10.90
C THR A 77 -0.72 15.26 10.11
N THR A 78 -0.98 15.98 9.03
CA THR A 78 0.08 16.66 8.25
C THR A 78 0.80 17.79 9.03
N GLU A 79 0.25 18.19 10.17
CA GLU A 79 0.84 19.23 11.03
C GLU A 79 1.87 18.65 12.01
N ASN A 80 1.74 17.38 12.41
CA ASN A 80 2.62 16.77 13.40
C ASN A 80 3.59 15.75 12.82
N ILE A 81 3.45 15.37 11.53
CA ILE A 81 4.44 14.58 10.81
C ILE A 81 4.80 15.19 9.46
N LYS A 82 6.04 14.96 9.03
CA LYS A 82 6.51 15.22 7.68
C LYS A 82 6.83 13.89 7.00
N HIS A 83 6.45 13.75 5.74
CA HIS A 83 6.76 12.55 4.97
C HIS A 83 8.25 12.20 5.02
N TYR A 84 8.54 10.95 5.26
CA TYR A 84 9.88 10.37 5.20
C TYR A 84 9.79 8.94 4.68
N ALA A 85 10.62 8.62 3.72
CA ALA A 85 10.84 7.25 3.27
C ALA A 85 12.34 6.95 3.42
N ALA A 86 12.68 5.74 3.84
CA ALA A 86 14.07 5.32 3.84
C ALA A 86 14.63 5.38 2.41
N PRO A 87 15.84 5.90 2.22
CA PRO A 87 16.48 5.86 0.91
C PRO A 87 16.66 4.39 0.48
N VAL A 88 16.32 4.10 -0.77
CA VAL A 88 16.63 2.80 -1.37
C VAL A 88 18.09 2.84 -1.82
N THR A 89 18.93 2.02 -1.21
CA THR A 89 20.31 1.80 -1.65
C THR A 89 20.34 0.53 -2.48
N LEU A 90 20.94 0.60 -3.66
CA LEU A 90 21.09 -0.58 -4.53
C LEU A 90 22.14 -1.57 -4.00
N ASP A 91 22.97 -1.11 -3.07
CA ASP A 91 24.07 -1.91 -2.48
C ASP A 91 23.56 -3.06 -1.60
N ASP A 92 22.33 -2.95 -1.09
CA ASP A 92 21.68 -3.97 -0.26
C ASP A 92 20.83 -4.98 -1.07
N VAL A 93 20.79 -4.83 -2.38
CA VAL A 93 20.05 -5.76 -3.24
C VAL A 93 20.90 -7.00 -3.47
N ALA A 94 20.56 -8.09 -2.80
CA ALA A 94 21.17 -9.38 -3.08
C ALA A 94 20.99 -9.72 -4.58
N PRO A 95 22.02 -10.25 -5.26
CA PRO A 95 21.89 -10.64 -6.66
C PRO A 95 20.71 -11.60 -6.80
N TYR A 96 19.77 -11.22 -7.65
CA TYR A 96 18.59 -12.04 -7.91
C TYR A 96 18.99 -13.21 -8.81
N ASP A 97 18.94 -14.42 -8.28
CA ASP A 97 19.08 -15.64 -9.07
C ASP A 97 17.72 -16.00 -9.68
N TRP A 98 17.53 -15.56 -10.93
CA TRP A 98 16.29 -15.85 -11.64
C TRP A 98 16.21 -17.34 -11.98
N GLN A 99 15.18 -18.00 -11.48
CA GLN A 99 14.88 -19.37 -11.83
C GLN A 99 13.69 -19.41 -12.78
N GLN A 100 13.88 -20.08 -13.91
CA GLN A 100 12.82 -20.24 -14.89
C GLN A 100 11.66 -21.04 -14.27
N PRO A 101 10.44 -20.51 -14.29
CA PRO A 101 9.28 -21.25 -13.81
C PRO A 101 9.06 -22.52 -14.64
N ASP A 102 8.64 -23.59 -13.99
CA ASP A 102 8.25 -24.81 -14.68
C ASP A 102 6.95 -24.59 -15.47
N VAL A 103 7.06 -24.56 -16.77
CA VAL A 103 5.94 -24.38 -17.70
C VAL A 103 5.58 -25.69 -18.44
N SER A 104 6.11 -26.83 -18.00
CA SER A 104 5.92 -28.14 -18.67
C SER A 104 4.45 -28.51 -18.87
N ALA A 105 3.61 -28.21 -17.92
CA ALA A 105 2.16 -28.43 -17.99
C ALA A 105 1.46 -27.63 -19.11
N TRP A 106 2.09 -26.57 -19.58
CA TRP A 106 1.53 -25.64 -20.57
C TRP A 106 2.11 -25.82 -21.97
N GLN A 107 3.27 -26.45 -22.10
CA GLN A 107 4.00 -26.59 -23.39
C GLN A 107 3.19 -27.25 -24.51
N LYS A 108 2.26 -28.15 -24.16
CA LYS A 108 1.41 -28.87 -25.13
C LYS A 108 0.08 -28.16 -25.38
N ARG A 109 -0.21 -27.06 -24.69
CA ARG A 109 -1.45 -26.31 -24.90
C ARG A 109 -1.36 -25.50 -26.18
N THR A 110 -2.44 -25.56 -26.95
CA THR A 110 -2.60 -24.80 -28.19
C THR A 110 -3.81 -23.86 -28.07
N PHE A 111 -3.84 -22.85 -28.91
CA PHE A 111 -4.97 -21.95 -29.05
C PHE A 111 -5.31 -21.77 -30.55
N LYS A 112 -6.53 -21.33 -30.84
CA LYS A 112 -6.93 -20.97 -32.19
C LYS A 112 -6.44 -19.56 -32.50
N GLY A 113 -5.48 -19.43 -33.40
CA GLY A 113 -4.96 -18.16 -33.87
C GLY A 113 -5.59 -17.76 -35.21
N ILE A 114 -5.36 -16.50 -35.59
CA ILE A 114 -5.69 -15.94 -36.90
C ILE A 114 -4.44 -16.08 -37.77
N VAL A 115 -4.53 -16.81 -38.89
CA VAL A 115 -3.45 -16.87 -39.86
C VAL A 115 -3.66 -15.74 -40.86
N ARG A 116 -2.68 -14.84 -40.97
CA ARG A 116 -2.69 -13.73 -41.93
C ARG A 116 -2.23 -14.20 -43.31
N GLU A 117 -2.53 -13.39 -44.33
CA GLU A 117 -2.18 -13.71 -45.72
C GLU A 117 -0.66 -13.90 -45.91
N ASP A 118 0.17 -13.23 -45.11
CA ASP A 118 1.62 -13.34 -45.13
C ASP A 118 2.16 -14.54 -44.31
N GLY A 119 1.29 -15.42 -43.82
CA GLY A 119 1.62 -16.62 -43.04
C GLY A 119 1.90 -16.36 -41.55
N ARG A 120 1.89 -15.13 -41.08
CA ARG A 120 2.06 -14.83 -39.67
C ARG A 120 0.81 -15.24 -38.87
N VAL A 121 1.04 -15.83 -37.70
CA VAL A 121 -0.04 -16.19 -36.77
C VAL A 121 -0.20 -15.10 -35.74
N ALA A 122 -1.44 -14.68 -35.50
CA ALA A 122 -1.79 -13.64 -34.54
C ALA A 122 -2.99 -14.06 -33.68
N THR A 123 -3.12 -13.44 -32.56
CA THR A 123 -4.34 -13.43 -31.74
C THR A 123 -5.19 -12.21 -32.09
N ALA A 124 -6.32 -12.04 -31.41
CA ALA A 124 -7.24 -10.92 -31.67
C ALA A 124 -6.68 -9.53 -31.28
N ASN A 125 -5.40 -9.42 -30.88
CA ASN A 125 -4.69 -8.17 -30.56
C ASN A 125 -5.40 -7.28 -29.52
N TYR A 126 -6.06 -7.89 -28.54
CA TYR A 126 -6.61 -7.16 -27.40
C TYR A 126 -5.61 -7.14 -26.25
N TRP A 127 -5.39 -5.94 -25.70
CA TRP A 127 -4.70 -5.78 -24.45
C TRP A 127 -5.74 -5.70 -23.34
N LEU A 128 -5.70 -6.66 -22.42
CA LEU A 128 -6.56 -6.66 -21.25
C LEU A 128 -5.85 -5.92 -20.11
N VAL A 129 -6.32 -4.72 -19.80
CA VAL A 129 -5.85 -3.94 -18.65
C VAL A 129 -6.84 -4.12 -17.51
N ILE A 130 -6.44 -4.86 -16.49
CA ILE A 130 -7.25 -5.07 -15.29
C ILE A 130 -6.68 -4.19 -14.18
N PRO A 131 -7.32 -3.05 -13.85
CA PRO A 131 -6.87 -2.24 -12.75
C PRO A 131 -7.16 -2.94 -11.43
N LEU A 132 -6.12 -3.12 -10.62
CA LEU A 132 -6.25 -3.64 -9.25
C LEU A 132 -6.56 -2.52 -8.24
N VAL A 133 -6.25 -1.28 -8.59
CA VAL A 133 -6.46 -0.09 -7.74
C VAL A 133 -6.88 1.09 -8.61
N PHE A 134 -7.88 1.85 -8.17
CA PHE A 134 -8.46 2.96 -8.94
C PHE A 134 -7.54 4.17 -9.18
N LEU A 135 -6.52 4.36 -8.35
CA LEU A 135 -5.82 5.65 -8.27
C LEU A 135 -4.82 5.94 -9.39
N SER A 136 -4.19 4.96 -9.97
CA SER A 136 -3.13 5.20 -10.96
C SER A 136 -3.55 4.92 -12.40
N LEU A 137 -4.62 4.18 -12.60
CA LEU A 137 -5.04 3.74 -13.93
C LEU A 137 -5.97 4.71 -14.65
N ILE A 138 -6.61 5.64 -13.94
CA ILE A 138 -7.34 6.75 -14.57
C ILE A 138 -6.41 7.58 -15.45
N HIS A 139 -5.17 7.82 -15.01
CA HIS A 139 -4.19 8.59 -15.78
C HIS A 139 -3.51 7.81 -16.91
N ILE A 140 -3.50 6.47 -16.82
CA ILE A 140 -2.88 5.59 -17.82
C ILE A 140 -3.90 5.14 -18.87
N SER A 141 -5.17 5.00 -18.49
CA SER A 141 -6.24 4.51 -19.36
C SER A 141 -7.09 5.61 -20.01
N GLU A 142 -6.94 6.86 -19.58
CA GLU A 142 -7.59 7.99 -20.26
C GLU A 142 -6.61 8.75 -21.16
N PRO A 143 -7.00 9.08 -22.34
CA PRO A 143 -8.07 8.56 -23.19
C PRO A 143 -7.51 7.58 -24.19
N THR A 144 -7.02 6.47 -23.76
CA THR A 144 -6.58 5.45 -24.69
C THR A 144 -7.82 4.95 -25.43
N ARG A 145 -8.18 5.64 -26.50
CA ARG A 145 -8.90 4.97 -27.58
C ARG A 145 -8.11 3.71 -27.86
N LEU A 146 -8.70 2.56 -27.65
CA LEU A 146 -8.23 1.32 -28.19
C LEU A 146 -8.13 1.54 -29.70
N GLN A 147 -6.98 2.00 -30.18
CA GLN A 147 -6.68 1.92 -31.59
C GLN A 147 -6.43 0.44 -31.87
N LEU A 148 -7.36 -0.13 -32.61
CA LEU A 148 -7.10 -1.38 -33.30
C LEU A 148 -5.87 -1.13 -34.18
N ILE A 149 -4.72 -1.65 -33.72
CA ILE A 149 -3.54 -1.72 -34.57
C ILE A 149 -3.83 -2.86 -35.52
N SER A 150 -4.31 -2.51 -36.69
CA SER A 150 -4.48 -3.41 -37.83
C SER A 150 -3.13 -3.87 -38.36
#